data_c56367a4b438bda637dfeb20b1e6d4c4
#
_entry.id   c56367a4b438bda637dfeb20b1e6d4c4
#
_cell.length_a   1.000
_cell.length_b   1.000
_cell.length_c   1.000
_cell.angle_alpha   90.00
_cell.angle_beta   90.00
_cell.angle_gamma   90.00
#
_symmetry.space_group_name_H-M   'P 1'
#
loop_
_entity.id
_entity.type
_entity.pdbx_description
1 polymer ?
#
loop_
_entity_poly.entity_id
_entity_poly.type
_entity_poly.pdbx_seq_one_letter_code
_entity_poly.pdbx_strand_id
1 'polypeptide(L)'
;MSQYPAYRPRRMRRDDWSRRLIQENRLTSDDFIYPVFLLPGKNQTQSVASMPGIERMSLDHLFAVAEECLTLGIPAMALFPVIETSQKSNDGAEAFNPNGLVPTAVAELKKRFPELGIMTDIALDPYTSHGQDGILDDHQRILNDETIAILVKQALCHAAAGVDIVAPSDMMDGRIGQIRTALENHHFIHTRIMAYSAKYASAFYGPFRDAVGSAGNLGKADKKTYQMDPANGDEAIREVGLDISEGADLVMVKPGIPYLDIVQRVKETFGYPTYVYQVSGEYAMLKAAAKNGWLDHDAVMMESLLAFKRAGADGILSYFTLEASRLLKR
;
A
#
# COMPACT_ATOMS: atom_id res chain seq x y z
N MET A 1 -29.51 13.58 30.44
CA MET A 1 -28.07 13.20 30.54
C MET A 1 -27.80 12.93 32.03
N SER A 2 -27.12 11.80 32.34
CA SER A 2 -26.72 11.50 33.71
C SER A 2 -25.62 12.47 34.16
N GLN A 3 -25.74 12.97 35.41
CA GLN A 3 -24.85 13.99 35.97
C GLN A 3 -23.94 13.39 37.05
N TYR A 4 -22.79 14.07 37.27
CA TYR A 4 -21.96 13.81 38.44
C TYR A 4 -22.77 13.93 39.74
N PRO A 5 -22.61 13.04 40.75
CA PRO A 5 -21.64 11.93 40.84
C PRO A 5 -22.12 10.59 40.27
N ALA A 6 -23.36 10.47 39.80
CA ALA A 6 -23.92 9.20 39.29
C ALA A 6 -23.14 8.71 38.07
N TYR A 7 -22.77 9.60 37.16
CA TYR A 7 -21.95 9.31 36.01
C TYR A 7 -20.49 9.74 36.22
N ARG A 8 -19.56 8.78 36.19
CA ARG A 8 -18.11 8.98 36.35
C ARG A 8 -17.36 8.18 35.29
N PRO A 9 -16.99 8.78 34.15
CA PRO A 9 -16.28 8.06 33.06
C PRO A 9 -14.94 7.44 33.52
N ARG A 10 -14.24 8.04 34.50
CA ARG A 10 -13.01 7.47 35.05
C ARG A 10 -13.19 6.13 35.73
N ARG A 11 -14.40 5.75 36.11
CA ARG A 11 -14.70 4.44 36.75
C ARG A 11 -14.27 3.31 35.84
N MET A 12 -14.55 3.39 34.54
CA MET A 12 -14.19 2.38 33.55
C MET A 12 -12.71 2.40 33.14
N ARG A 13 -11.99 3.50 33.42
CA ARG A 13 -10.56 3.64 33.11
C ARG A 13 -9.65 3.17 34.23
N ARG A 14 -10.17 2.93 35.44
CA ARG A 14 -9.39 2.69 36.64
C ARG A 14 -8.53 1.44 36.55
N ASP A 15 -9.11 0.34 36.16
CA ASP A 15 -8.51 -0.97 36.20
C ASP A 15 -8.24 -1.51 34.78
N ASP A 16 -7.18 -2.34 34.61
CA ASP A 16 -6.82 -2.87 33.32
C ASP A 16 -7.93 -3.73 32.69
N TRP A 17 -8.52 -4.63 33.47
CA TRP A 17 -9.61 -5.47 32.99
C TRP A 17 -10.82 -4.67 32.51
N SER A 18 -11.16 -3.56 33.17
CA SER A 18 -12.28 -2.73 32.77
C SER A 18 -11.97 -1.94 31.49
N ARG A 19 -10.72 -1.47 31.30
CA ARG A 19 -10.29 -0.85 30.04
C ARG A 19 -10.37 -1.84 28.89
N ARG A 20 -9.87 -3.07 29.08
CA ARG A 20 -9.96 -4.14 28.05
C ARG A 20 -11.40 -4.53 27.71
N LEU A 21 -12.30 -4.51 28.71
CA LEU A 21 -13.70 -4.85 28.53
C LEU A 21 -14.45 -3.86 27.61
N ILE A 22 -14.11 -2.57 27.69
CA ILE A 22 -14.77 -1.51 26.90
C ILE A 22 -13.99 -1.08 25.64
N GLN A 23 -12.91 -1.79 25.32
CA GLN A 23 -12.10 -1.50 24.14
C GLN A 23 -12.91 -1.76 22.87
N GLU A 24 -13.12 -0.71 22.07
CA GLU A 24 -13.96 -0.76 20.88
C GLU A 24 -13.21 -1.36 19.67
N ASN A 25 -11.90 -1.12 19.57
CA ASN A 25 -11.06 -1.58 18.47
C ASN A 25 -9.89 -2.41 18.96
N ARG A 26 -9.53 -3.43 18.20
CA ARG A 26 -8.37 -4.29 18.45
C ARG A 26 -7.58 -4.47 17.17
N LEU A 27 -6.27 -4.59 17.31
CA LEU A 27 -5.38 -5.01 16.22
C LEU A 27 -5.15 -6.51 16.31
N THR A 28 -5.13 -7.13 15.13
CA THR A 28 -4.71 -8.52 14.94
C THR A 28 -3.75 -8.59 13.75
N SER A 29 -3.04 -9.69 13.57
CA SER A 29 -2.20 -9.87 12.38
C SER A 29 -3.03 -9.91 11.08
N ASP A 30 -4.31 -10.27 11.15
CA ASP A 30 -5.23 -10.29 10.02
C ASP A 30 -5.52 -8.89 9.45
N ASP A 31 -5.24 -7.85 10.22
CA ASP A 31 -5.40 -6.46 9.77
C ASP A 31 -4.30 -5.98 8.84
N PHE A 32 -3.22 -6.75 8.63
CA PHE A 32 -2.02 -6.23 7.98
C PHE A 32 -1.77 -6.80 6.58
N ILE A 33 -1.21 -5.94 5.71
CA ILE A 33 -0.54 -6.29 4.47
C ILE A 33 0.92 -5.83 4.60
N TYR A 34 1.88 -6.74 4.36
CA TYR A 34 3.31 -6.41 4.49
C TYR A 34 3.92 -5.96 3.14
N PRO A 35 4.35 -4.69 3.00
CA PRO A 35 5.01 -4.20 1.79
C PRO A 35 6.48 -4.60 1.77
N VAL A 36 6.96 -5.11 0.64
CA VAL A 36 8.34 -5.53 0.42
C VAL A 36 8.92 -4.94 -0.87
N PHE A 37 10.23 -4.65 -0.86
CA PHE A 37 10.97 -4.19 -2.03
C PHE A 37 11.72 -5.35 -2.67
N LEU A 38 11.41 -5.64 -3.92
CA LEU A 38 11.95 -6.78 -4.66
C LEU A 38 13.09 -6.35 -5.58
N LEU A 39 14.27 -6.96 -5.39
CA LEU A 39 15.45 -6.78 -6.24
C LEU A 39 15.56 -7.87 -7.31
N PRO A 40 16.11 -7.56 -8.48
CA PRO A 40 16.55 -8.58 -9.43
C PRO A 40 17.78 -9.36 -8.88
N GLY A 41 18.05 -10.51 -9.51
CA GLY A 41 19.21 -11.32 -9.17
C GLY A 41 18.92 -12.36 -8.09
N LYS A 42 20.00 -12.81 -7.45
CA LYS A 42 19.97 -13.88 -6.44
C LYS A 42 20.96 -13.53 -5.31
N ASN A 43 20.59 -13.90 -4.08
CA ASN A 43 21.37 -13.66 -2.86
C ASN A 43 21.73 -12.17 -2.68
N GLN A 44 20.74 -11.29 -2.91
CA GLN A 44 20.89 -9.83 -2.81
C GLN A 44 20.03 -9.27 -1.68
N THR A 45 20.67 -8.47 -0.82
CA THR A 45 19.97 -7.60 0.14
C THR A 45 20.62 -6.22 0.14
N GLN A 46 19.81 -5.18 0.27
CA GLN A 46 20.26 -3.79 0.33
C GLN A 46 19.41 -3.03 1.35
N SER A 47 20.04 -2.48 2.38
CA SER A 47 19.35 -1.65 3.36
C SER A 47 18.87 -0.34 2.75
N VAL A 48 17.68 0.11 3.14
CA VAL A 48 17.13 1.41 2.77
C VAL A 48 17.50 2.43 3.85
N ALA A 49 18.46 3.32 3.57
CA ALA A 49 19.01 4.24 4.56
C ALA A 49 17.94 5.15 5.21
N SER A 50 16.96 5.60 4.43
CA SER A 50 15.84 6.44 4.89
C SER A 50 14.74 5.67 5.62
N MET A 51 14.82 4.32 5.67
CA MET A 51 13.84 3.44 6.32
C MET A 51 14.57 2.40 7.20
N PRO A 52 15.03 2.76 8.41
CA PRO A 52 15.83 1.88 9.26
C PRO A 52 15.12 0.54 9.55
N GLY A 53 15.80 -0.58 9.27
CA GLY A 53 15.28 -1.93 9.44
C GLY A 53 14.52 -2.49 8.22
N ILE A 54 14.38 -1.71 7.15
CA ILE A 54 13.79 -2.16 5.89
C ILE A 54 14.88 -2.42 4.87
N GLU A 55 14.75 -3.53 4.16
CA GLU A 55 15.66 -3.97 3.11
C GLU A 55 14.93 -4.17 1.78
N ARG A 56 15.65 -3.91 0.70
CA ARG A 56 15.32 -4.47 -0.62
C ARG A 56 15.95 -5.86 -0.68
N MET A 57 15.26 -6.82 -1.27
CA MET A 57 15.77 -8.20 -1.29
C MET A 57 15.41 -8.94 -2.57
N SER A 58 16.28 -9.85 -2.98
CA SER A 58 15.98 -10.77 -4.08
C SER A 58 14.97 -11.85 -3.66
N LEU A 59 14.35 -12.50 -4.64
CA LEU A 59 13.26 -13.46 -4.44
C LEU A 59 13.62 -14.60 -3.48
N ASP A 60 14.84 -15.10 -3.53
CA ASP A 60 15.31 -16.20 -2.66
C ASP A 60 15.31 -15.80 -1.17
N HIS A 61 15.63 -14.55 -0.85
CA HIS A 61 15.51 -14.01 0.51
C HIS A 61 14.04 -13.75 0.89
N LEU A 62 13.21 -13.35 -0.08
CA LEU A 62 11.80 -13.08 0.15
C LEU A 62 11.01 -14.32 0.59
N PHE A 63 11.45 -15.53 0.24
CA PHE A 63 10.81 -16.76 0.71
C PHE A 63 10.82 -16.91 2.24
N ALA A 64 11.91 -16.55 2.90
CA ALA A 64 11.97 -16.57 4.36
C ALA A 64 11.01 -15.55 4.99
N VAL A 65 10.85 -14.39 4.36
CA VAL A 65 9.90 -13.36 4.80
C VAL A 65 8.45 -13.81 4.59
N ALA A 66 8.15 -14.49 3.48
CA ALA A 66 6.83 -15.07 3.22
C ALA A 66 6.46 -16.15 4.26
N GLU A 67 7.41 -17.02 4.62
CA GLU A 67 7.24 -18.01 5.67
C GLU A 67 7.00 -17.35 7.04
N GLU A 68 7.73 -16.28 7.34
CA GLU A 68 7.51 -15.51 8.56
C GLU A 68 6.13 -14.84 8.58
N CYS A 69 5.66 -14.27 7.47
CA CYS A 69 4.30 -13.73 7.37
C CYS A 69 3.25 -14.78 7.74
N LEU A 70 3.31 -15.97 7.16
CA LEU A 70 2.40 -17.07 7.49
C LEU A 70 2.53 -17.49 8.96
N THR A 71 3.74 -17.61 9.47
CA THR A 71 4.00 -17.94 10.88
C THR A 71 3.38 -16.92 11.82
N LEU A 72 3.41 -15.64 11.48
CA LEU A 72 2.83 -14.55 12.26
C LEU A 72 1.33 -14.36 12.02
N GLY A 73 0.73 -15.08 11.07
CA GLY A 73 -0.68 -14.97 10.69
C GLY A 73 -0.98 -13.70 9.88
N ILE A 74 0.02 -13.16 9.17
CA ILE A 74 -0.17 -12.04 8.26
C ILE A 74 -0.74 -12.58 6.95
N PRO A 75 -1.92 -12.08 6.50
CA PRO A 75 -2.64 -12.71 5.38
C PRO A 75 -2.07 -12.40 4.00
N ALA A 76 -1.36 -11.27 3.84
CA ALA A 76 -0.91 -10.85 2.51
C ALA A 76 0.40 -10.04 2.52
N MET A 77 1.09 -10.10 1.38
CA MET A 77 2.27 -9.28 1.06
C MET A 77 2.01 -8.43 -0.18
N ALA A 78 2.57 -7.20 -0.20
CA ALA A 78 2.53 -6.30 -1.34
C ALA A 78 3.93 -6.15 -1.95
N LEU A 79 4.09 -6.43 -3.25
CA LEU A 79 5.37 -6.42 -3.95
C LEU A 79 5.62 -5.09 -4.65
N PHE A 80 6.75 -4.45 -4.35
CA PHE A 80 7.23 -3.23 -5.00
C PHE A 80 8.59 -3.49 -5.66
N PRO A 81 8.68 -3.49 -7.01
CA PRO A 81 9.91 -3.83 -7.70
C PRO A 81 10.92 -2.67 -7.71
N VAL A 82 12.19 -3.04 -7.68
CA VAL A 82 13.30 -2.15 -8.01
C VAL A 82 13.82 -2.57 -9.38
N ILE A 83 13.54 -1.75 -10.39
CA ILE A 83 13.89 -2.05 -11.79
C ILE A 83 15.22 -1.38 -12.15
N GLU A 84 16.10 -2.14 -12.80
CA GLU A 84 17.38 -1.61 -13.28
C GLU A 84 17.16 -0.52 -14.33
N THR A 85 18.00 0.52 -14.31
CA THR A 85 17.87 1.66 -15.21
C THR A 85 17.92 1.24 -16.69
N SER A 86 18.66 0.18 -17.02
CA SER A 86 18.75 -0.38 -18.38
C SER A 86 17.46 -1.00 -18.90
N GLN A 87 16.53 -1.38 -18.00
CA GLN A 87 15.25 -1.97 -18.34
C GLN A 87 14.11 -0.93 -18.36
N LYS A 88 14.39 0.31 -17.95
CA LYS A 88 13.39 1.38 -17.98
C LYS A 88 13.29 1.99 -19.39
N SER A 89 12.06 2.31 -19.80
CA SER A 89 11.76 2.94 -21.08
C SER A 89 10.73 4.05 -20.91
N ASN A 90 10.51 4.88 -21.95
CA ASN A 90 9.51 5.95 -21.87
C ASN A 90 8.08 5.40 -21.80
N ASP A 91 7.84 4.22 -22.37
CA ASP A 91 6.53 3.54 -22.40
C ASP A 91 6.35 2.51 -21.29
N GLY A 92 7.36 2.31 -20.42
CA GLY A 92 7.28 1.37 -19.31
C GLY A 92 7.10 -0.09 -19.74
N ALA A 93 7.63 -0.51 -20.89
CA ALA A 93 7.39 -1.83 -21.49
C ALA A 93 7.71 -3.03 -20.56
N GLU A 94 8.69 -2.87 -19.65
CA GLU A 94 9.02 -3.91 -18.67
C GLU A 94 7.88 -4.19 -17.67
N ALA A 95 6.93 -3.27 -17.49
CA ALA A 95 5.79 -3.42 -16.58
C ALA A 95 4.88 -4.61 -16.94
N PHE A 96 4.81 -4.97 -18.21
CA PHE A 96 4.00 -6.09 -18.72
C PHE A 96 4.82 -7.20 -19.38
N ASN A 97 6.11 -7.28 -19.05
CA ASN A 97 6.98 -8.39 -19.47
C ASN A 97 6.61 -9.67 -18.68
N PRO A 98 6.09 -10.74 -19.31
CA PRO A 98 5.67 -11.96 -18.60
C PRO A 98 6.84 -12.70 -17.93
N ASN A 99 8.07 -12.45 -18.36
CA ASN A 99 9.30 -12.97 -17.74
C ASN A 99 9.99 -11.93 -16.85
N GLY A 100 9.34 -10.83 -16.57
CA GLY A 100 9.83 -9.74 -15.71
C GLY A 100 9.92 -10.13 -14.24
N LEU A 101 10.51 -9.23 -13.45
CA LEU A 101 10.78 -9.47 -12.04
C LEU A 101 9.50 -9.78 -11.24
N VAL A 102 8.43 -9.01 -11.41
CA VAL A 102 7.19 -9.15 -10.63
C VAL A 102 6.42 -10.42 -11.00
N PRO A 103 6.10 -10.70 -12.28
CA PRO A 103 5.39 -11.94 -12.65
C PRO A 103 6.15 -13.21 -12.22
N THR A 104 7.48 -13.21 -12.34
CA THR A 104 8.33 -14.31 -11.87
C THR A 104 8.22 -14.50 -10.35
N ALA A 105 8.27 -13.41 -9.59
CA ALA A 105 8.15 -13.48 -8.14
C ALA A 105 6.77 -13.95 -7.69
N VAL A 106 5.69 -13.47 -8.34
CA VAL A 106 4.32 -13.91 -8.07
C VAL A 106 4.19 -15.41 -8.29
N ALA A 107 4.60 -15.94 -9.45
CA ALA A 107 4.50 -17.36 -9.78
C ALA A 107 5.25 -18.24 -8.78
N GLU A 108 6.47 -17.87 -8.38
CA GLU A 108 7.26 -18.64 -7.44
C GLU A 108 6.73 -18.54 -5.99
N LEU A 109 6.22 -17.38 -5.56
CA LEU A 109 5.59 -17.22 -4.26
C LEU A 109 4.30 -18.03 -4.17
N LYS A 110 3.42 -17.94 -5.15
CA LYS A 110 2.15 -18.71 -5.17
C LYS A 110 2.37 -20.21 -5.23
N LYS A 111 3.42 -20.67 -5.91
CA LYS A 111 3.80 -22.09 -5.94
C LYS A 111 4.25 -22.60 -4.57
N ARG A 112 4.99 -21.79 -3.77
CA ARG A 112 5.55 -22.19 -2.48
C ARG A 112 4.62 -21.91 -1.31
N PHE A 113 3.87 -20.80 -1.38
CA PHE A 113 3.01 -20.27 -0.31
C PHE A 113 1.62 -19.97 -0.87
N PRO A 114 0.86 -21.01 -1.32
CA PRO A 114 -0.45 -20.79 -1.96
C PRO A 114 -1.47 -20.10 -1.05
N GLU A 115 -1.29 -20.20 0.27
CA GLU A 115 -2.16 -19.61 1.30
C GLU A 115 -1.88 -18.11 1.54
N LEU A 116 -0.67 -17.62 1.17
CA LEU A 116 -0.33 -16.23 1.33
C LEU A 116 -0.90 -15.40 0.17
N GLY A 117 -1.70 -14.38 0.51
CA GLY A 117 -2.19 -13.42 -0.48
C GLY A 117 -1.03 -12.60 -1.06
N ILE A 118 -0.94 -12.52 -2.38
CA ILE A 118 0.06 -11.70 -3.07
C ILE A 118 -0.64 -10.54 -3.76
N MET A 119 -0.23 -9.32 -3.40
CA MET A 119 -0.67 -8.07 -4.00
C MET A 119 0.46 -7.48 -4.84
N THR A 120 0.15 -6.97 -6.03
CA THR A 120 1.11 -6.25 -6.86
C THR A 120 0.64 -4.84 -7.15
N ASP A 121 1.57 -3.90 -7.10
CA ASP A 121 1.34 -2.53 -7.54
C ASP A 121 1.14 -2.49 -9.06
N ILE A 122 0.10 -1.79 -9.52
CA ILE A 122 -0.15 -1.51 -10.94
C ILE A 122 0.11 -0.03 -11.14
N ALA A 123 1.32 0.29 -11.57
CA ALA A 123 1.82 1.64 -11.80
C ALA A 123 3.05 1.60 -12.71
N LEU A 124 3.37 2.69 -13.38
CA LEU A 124 4.45 2.72 -14.35
C LEU A 124 5.73 3.41 -13.83
N ASP A 125 5.68 4.14 -12.72
CA ASP A 125 6.84 4.89 -12.20
C ASP A 125 8.08 4.04 -11.89
N PRO A 126 8.02 2.75 -11.50
CA PRO A 126 9.22 1.91 -11.41
C PRO A 126 9.84 1.59 -12.77
N TYR A 127 9.06 1.61 -13.84
CA TYR A 127 9.41 1.12 -15.18
C TYR A 127 9.69 2.24 -16.17
N THR A 128 9.23 3.47 -15.91
CA THR A 128 9.48 4.60 -16.78
C THR A 128 10.83 5.25 -16.53
N SER A 129 11.50 5.68 -17.63
CA SER A 129 12.78 6.38 -17.54
C SER A 129 12.67 7.77 -16.91
N HIS A 130 11.48 8.39 -16.95
CA HIS A 130 11.16 9.70 -16.39
C HIS A 130 10.52 9.65 -14.99
N GLY A 131 10.19 8.46 -14.46
CA GLY A 131 9.68 8.27 -13.09
C GLY A 131 8.24 8.74 -12.83
N GLN A 132 7.47 9.05 -13.87
CA GLN A 132 6.03 9.33 -13.76
C GLN A 132 5.22 8.03 -13.80
N ASP A 133 4.01 8.05 -13.20
CA ASP A 133 3.10 6.90 -13.19
C ASP A 133 2.37 6.70 -14.54
N GLY A 134 2.54 7.58 -15.51
CA GLY A 134 1.88 7.53 -16.81
C GLY A 134 2.79 7.92 -17.97
N ILE A 135 2.28 7.70 -19.17
CA ILE A 135 2.94 8.01 -20.43
C ILE A 135 2.93 9.53 -20.66
N LEU A 136 4.04 10.06 -21.16
CA LEU A 136 4.19 11.48 -21.43
C LEU A 136 4.08 11.79 -22.92
N ASP A 137 3.44 12.93 -23.25
CA ASP A 137 3.54 13.53 -24.57
C ASP A 137 4.84 14.35 -24.74
N ASP A 138 5.03 14.92 -25.93
CA ASP A 138 6.19 15.75 -26.25
C ASP A 138 6.28 17.04 -25.39
N HIS A 139 5.19 17.41 -24.71
CA HIS A 139 5.11 18.55 -23.80
C HIS A 139 5.21 18.14 -22.31
N GLN A 140 5.62 16.89 -22.04
CA GLN A 140 5.74 16.32 -20.68
C GLN A 140 4.41 16.27 -19.91
N ARG A 141 3.27 16.15 -20.60
CA ARG A 141 1.95 16.00 -19.99
C ARG A 141 1.57 14.51 -19.98
N ILE A 142 0.92 14.07 -18.92
CA ILE A 142 0.41 12.70 -18.80
C ILE A 142 -0.72 12.48 -19.81
N LEU A 143 -0.62 11.38 -20.55
CA LEU A 143 -1.63 10.87 -21.46
C LEU A 143 -2.45 9.80 -20.72
N ASN A 144 -3.65 10.17 -20.28
CA ASN A 144 -4.51 9.31 -19.45
C ASN A 144 -4.83 7.97 -20.14
N ASP A 145 -5.41 8.01 -21.32
CA ASP A 145 -5.96 6.84 -21.99
C ASP A 145 -4.87 5.87 -22.46
N GLU A 146 -3.76 6.41 -22.96
CA GLU A 146 -2.58 5.61 -23.34
C GLU A 146 -1.95 4.95 -22.13
N THR A 147 -1.93 5.63 -20.98
CA THR A 147 -1.46 5.07 -19.71
C THR A 147 -2.33 3.89 -19.29
N ILE A 148 -3.66 4.05 -19.28
CA ILE A 148 -4.60 2.99 -18.92
C ILE A 148 -4.40 1.75 -19.80
N ALA A 149 -4.21 1.93 -21.09
CA ALA A 149 -3.98 0.81 -22.01
C ALA A 149 -2.75 -0.04 -21.62
N ILE A 150 -1.73 0.57 -21.03
CA ILE A 150 -0.54 -0.13 -20.52
C ILE A 150 -0.80 -0.74 -19.15
N LEU A 151 -1.48 -0.03 -18.25
CA LEU A 151 -1.87 -0.56 -16.93
C LEU A 151 -2.75 -1.82 -17.05
N VAL A 152 -3.64 -1.86 -18.03
CA VAL A 152 -4.43 -3.06 -18.37
C VAL A 152 -3.53 -4.23 -18.75
N LYS A 153 -2.52 -4.00 -19.60
CA LYS A 153 -1.55 -5.05 -19.98
C LYS A 153 -0.75 -5.53 -18.77
N GLN A 154 -0.34 -4.61 -17.89
CA GLN A 154 0.37 -4.94 -16.65
C GLN A 154 -0.51 -5.79 -15.72
N ALA A 155 -1.76 -5.39 -15.50
CA ALA A 155 -2.70 -6.13 -14.65
C ALA A 155 -2.97 -7.55 -15.19
N LEU A 156 -3.19 -7.70 -16.50
CA LEU A 156 -3.36 -9.01 -17.13
C LEU A 156 -2.09 -9.87 -17.03
N CYS A 157 -0.92 -9.28 -17.19
CA CYS A 157 0.37 -9.97 -17.06
C CYS A 157 0.55 -10.52 -15.64
N HIS A 158 0.24 -9.72 -14.61
CA HIS A 158 0.33 -10.15 -13.22
C HIS A 158 -0.76 -11.16 -12.86
N ALA A 159 -1.98 -11.03 -13.40
CA ALA A 159 -3.06 -12.00 -13.22
C ALA A 159 -2.71 -13.37 -13.82
N ALA A 160 -2.10 -13.39 -15.01
CA ALA A 160 -1.60 -14.62 -15.65
C ALA A 160 -0.50 -15.31 -14.83
N ALA A 161 0.28 -14.57 -14.04
CA ALA A 161 1.26 -15.11 -13.12
C ALA A 161 0.64 -15.67 -11.81
N GLY A 162 -0.66 -15.43 -11.57
CA GLY A 162 -1.40 -15.96 -10.42
C GLY A 162 -1.50 -15.01 -9.24
N VAL A 163 -1.40 -13.69 -9.45
CA VAL A 163 -1.58 -12.69 -8.39
C VAL A 163 -3.00 -12.74 -7.81
N ASP A 164 -3.13 -12.52 -6.50
CA ASP A 164 -4.43 -12.50 -5.83
C ASP A 164 -5.10 -11.12 -5.89
N ILE A 165 -4.29 -10.03 -5.84
CA ILE A 165 -4.75 -8.65 -5.81
C ILE A 165 -3.88 -7.80 -6.74
N VAL A 166 -4.50 -7.15 -7.71
CA VAL A 166 -3.88 -6.05 -8.47
C VAL A 166 -4.26 -4.72 -7.82
N ALA A 167 -3.29 -3.82 -7.65
CA ALA A 167 -3.52 -2.58 -6.89
C ALA A 167 -3.11 -1.34 -7.71
N PRO A 168 -4.02 -0.82 -8.55
CA PRO A 168 -3.76 0.38 -9.34
C PRO A 168 -3.49 1.60 -8.45
N SER A 169 -2.30 2.17 -8.58
CA SER A 169 -1.83 3.29 -7.74
C SER A 169 -1.47 4.54 -8.53
N ASP A 170 -1.82 4.57 -9.79
CA ASP A 170 -1.47 5.61 -10.77
C ASP A 170 -2.36 6.86 -10.70
N MET A 171 -3.63 6.71 -10.29
CA MET A 171 -4.67 7.77 -10.24
C MET A 171 -5.16 8.28 -11.60
N MET A 172 -5.09 7.47 -12.68
CA MET A 172 -5.69 7.82 -13.97
C MET A 172 -7.21 7.63 -13.95
N ASP A 173 -7.93 8.51 -14.65
CA ASP A 173 -9.40 8.46 -14.72
C ASP A 173 -9.90 7.21 -15.46
N GLY A 174 -10.82 6.43 -14.87
CA GLY A 174 -11.43 5.26 -15.52
C GLY A 174 -10.57 3.98 -15.52
N ARG A 175 -9.41 3.98 -14.89
CA ARG A 175 -8.48 2.85 -14.89
C ARG A 175 -9.05 1.58 -14.24
N ILE A 176 -9.84 1.74 -13.19
CA ILE A 176 -10.41 0.60 -12.47
C ILE A 176 -11.40 -0.15 -13.35
N GLY A 177 -12.30 0.58 -14.04
CA GLY A 177 -13.29 -0.01 -14.94
C GLY A 177 -12.65 -0.74 -16.12
N GLN A 178 -11.59 -0.17 -16.70
CA GLN A 178 -10.86 -0.81 -17.80
C GLN A 178 -10.12 -2.07 -17.36
N ILE A 179 -9.44 -2.04 -16.20
CA ILE A 179 -8.75 -3.21 -15.64
C ILE A 179 -9.77 -4.29 -15.27
N ARG A 180 -10.89 -3.94 -14.60
CA ARG A 180 -11.94 -4.91 -14.24
C ARG A 180 -12.50 -5.58 -15.49
N THR A 181 -12.87 -4.81 -16.49
CA THR A 181 -13.40 -5.33 -17.76
C THR A 181 -12.42 -6.28 -18.42
N ALA A 182 -11.13 -5.94 -18.43
CA ALA A 182 -10.10 -6.78 -19.02
C ALA A 182 -9.91 -8.10 -18.25
N LEU A 183 -9.87 -8.06 -16.91
CA LEU A 183 -9.76 -9.26 -16.07
C LEU A 183 -10.94 -10.21 -16.31
N GLU A 184 -12.18 -9.70 -16.34
CA GLU A 184 -13.38 -10.49 -16.62
C GLU A 184 -13.33 -11.13 -18.02
N ASN A 185 -12.99 -10.35 -19.04
CA ASN A 185 -12.90 -10.83 -20.42
C ASN A 185 -11.83 -11.93 -20.64
N HIS A 186 -10.77 -11.93 -19.80
CA HIS A 186 -9.72 -12.95 -19.83
C HIS A 186 -9.91 -14.05 -18.76
N HIS A 187 -11.09 -14.12 -18.15
CA HIS A 187 -11.47 -15.13 -17.15
C HIS A 187 -10.64 -15.11 -15.85
N PHE A 188 -10.02 -13.98 -15.49
CA PHE A 188 -9.38 -13.77 -14.20
C PHE A 188 -10.37 -13.28 -13.14
N ILE A 189 -11.53 -13.93 -13.08
CA ILE A 189 -12.69 -13.53 -12.25
C ILE A 189 -12.43 -13.54 -10.74
N HIS A 190 -11.35 -14.18 -10.29
CA HIS A 190 -10.95 -14.22 -8.86
C HIS A 190 -9.86 -13.23 -8.49
N THR A 191 -9.28 -12.51 -9.46
CA THR A 191 -8.31 -11.45 -9.18
C THR A 191 -9.02 -10.21 -8.66
N ARG A 192 -8.69 -9.82 -7.43
CA ARG A 192 -9.27 -8.65 -6.77
C ARG A 192 -8.59 -7.38 -7.25
N ILE A 193 -9.31 -6.27 -7.21
CA ILE A 193 -8.77 -4.92 -7.42
C ILE A 193 -8.79 -4.17 -6.10
N MET A 194 -7.61 -3.79 -5.58
CA MET A 194 -7.47 -2.83 -4.49
C MET A 194 -7.09 -1.48 -5.09
N ALA A 195 -8.06 -0.59 -5.25
CA ALA A 195 -7.81 0.72 -5.83
C ALA A 195 -7.16 1.68 -4.81
N TYR A 196 -6.08 2.33 -5.21
CA TYR A 196 -5.56 3.49 -4.47
C TYR A 196 -6.45 4.70 -4.76
N SER A 197 -7.68 4.65 -4.28
CA SER A 197 -8.75 5.58 -4.65
C SER A 197 -8.54 6.99 -4.13
N ALA A 198 -7.92 7.13 -2.95
CA ALA A 198 -7.62 8.41 -2.34
C ALA A 198 -6.12 8.54 -2.10
N LYS A 199 -5.35 8.75 -3.18
CA LYS A 199 -3.90 8.94 -3.15
C LYS A 199 -3.52 10.40 -3.34
N TYR A 200 -2.92 10.98 -2.32
CA TYR A 200 -2.55 12.40 -2.27
C TYR A 200 -1.14 12.66 -2.76
N ALA A 201 -0.90 13.84 -3.36
CA ALA A 201 0.43 14.34 -3.70
C ALA A 201 1.18 14.76 -2.43
N SER A 202 1.70 13.77 -1.70
CA SER A 202 2.19 13.94 -0.33
C SER A 202 3.71 14.10 -0.25
N ALA A 203 4.17 14.93 0.69
CA ALA A 203 5.56 15.05 1.08
C ALA A 203 6.09 13.81 1.83
N PHE A 204 5.20 12.94 2.36
CA PHE A 204 5.57 11.74 3.11
C PHE A 204 6.08 10.59 2.22
N TYR A 205 6.19 10.75 0.89
CA TYR A 205 6.71 9.70 -0.01
C TYR A 205 8.24 9.71 -0.19
N GLY A 206 8.95 10.64 0.43
CA GLY A 206 10.41 10.77 0.23
C GLY A 206 11.17 9.46 0.39
N PRO A 207 11.05 8.73 1.52
CA PRO A 207 11.78 7.47 1.73
C PRO A 207 11.39 6.34 0.76
N PHE A 208 10.14 6.28 0.28
CA PHE A 208 9.74 5.31 -0.72
C PHE A 208 10.46 5.53 -2.06
N ARG A 209 10.60 6.79 -2.49
CA ARG A 209 11.35 7.11 -3.72
C ARG A 209 12.81 6.67 -3.63
N ASP A 210 13.41 6.78 -2.45
CA ASP A 210 14.73 6.21 -2.17
C ASP A 210 14.69 4.69 -2.29
N ALA A 211 13.72 4.03 -1.67
CA ALA A 211 13.59 2.57 -1.63
C ALA A 211 13.42 1.92 -3.02
N VAL A 212 12.63 2.50 -3.92
CA VAL A 212 12.44 2.00 -5.30
C VAL A 212 13.45 2.56 -6.32
N GLY A 213 14.36 3.45 -5.89
CA GLY A 213 15.37 4.07 -6.75
C GLY A 213 14.79 5.03 -7.78
N SER A 214 13.60 5.60 -7.54
CA SER A 214 12.93 6.52 -8.47
C SER A 214 13.25 8.01 -8.22
N ALA A 215 13.89 8.34 -7.09
CA ALA A 215 14.18 9.72 -6.71
C ALA A 215 15.00 10.48 -7.77
N GLY A 216 15.95 9.81 -8.43
CA GLY A 216 16.79 10.40 -9.48
C GLY A 216 16.07 10.62 -10.81
N ASN A 217 15.06 9.81 -11.13
CA ASN A 217 14.38 9.83 -12.43
C ASN A 217 13.32 10.94 -12.51
N LEU A 218 12.59 11.20 -11.41
CA LEU A 218 11.57 12.25 -11.36
C LEU A 218 12.16 13.67 -11.45
N GLY A 219 13.42 13.86 -11.02
CA GLY A 219 14.11 15.16 -11.05
C GLY A 219 13.33 16.25 -10.28
N LYS A 220 13.00 17.36 -10.97
CA LYS A 220 12.20 18.48 -10.42
C LYS A 220 10.70 18.36 -10.71
N ALA A 221 10.27 17.34 -11.47
CA ALA A 221 8.85 17.12 -11.76
C ALA A 221 8.08 16.69 -10.52
N ASP A 222 6.78 16.94 -10.51
CA ASP A 222 5.88 16.49 -9.44
C ASP A 222 4.77 15.58 -10.02
N LYS A 223 3.90 15.08 -9.18
CA LYS A 223 2.78 14.19 -9.52
C LYS A 223 1.41 14.85 -9.26
N LYS A 224 1.36 16.16 -9.11
CA LYS A 224 0.15 16.92 -8.76
C LYS A 224 -0.89 16.98 -9.88
N THR A 225 -0.52 16.64 -11.10
CA THR A 225 -1.44 16.61 -12.24
C THR A 225 -2.38 15.40 -12.20
N TYR A 226 -2.12 14.40 -11.33
CA TYR A 226 -2.94 13.21 -11.20
C TYR A 226 -3.09 12.70 -9.75
N GLN A 227 -2.20 13.03 -8.83
CA GLN A 227 -2.43 12.77 -7.40
C GLN A 227 -3.19 13.93 -6.76
N MET A 228 -4.10 13.63 -5.84
CA MET A 228 -4.98 14.64 -5.23
C MET A 228 -4.21 15.68 -4.43
N ASP A 229 -4.75 16.89 -4.38
CA ASP A 229 -4.23 17.96 -3.54
C ASP A 229 -4.47 17.63 -2.05
N PRO A 230 -3.43 17.73 -1.18
CA PRO A 230 -3.57 17.52 0.27
C PRO A 230 -4.63 18.38 0.96
N ALA A 231 -5.06 19.49 0.35
CA ALA A 231 -6.10 20.35 0.88
C ALA A 231 -7.53 19.84 0.64
N ASN A 232 -7.71 18.81 -0.23
CA ASN A 232 -9.02 18.40 -0.70
C ASN A 232 -9.51 17.12 0.00
N GLY A 233 -10.60 17.22 0.77
CA GLY A 233 -11.25 16.05 1.39
C GLY A 233 -12.48 15.56 0.64
N ASP A 234 -13.25 16.46 0.00
CA ASP A 234 -14.47 16.08 -0.73
C ASP A 234 -14.16 15.40 -2.07
N GLU A 235 -13.03 15.71 -2.67
CA GLU A 235 -12.50 15.03 -3.86
C GLU A 235 -12.29 13.54 -3.59
N ALA A 236 -11.71 13.19 -2.44
CA ALA A 236 -11.50 11.78 -2.06
C ALA A 236 -12.80 10.97 -2.04
N ILE A 237 -13.90 11.56 -1.58
CA ILE A 237 -15.19 10.87 -1.55
C ILE A 237 -15.72 10.63 -2.98
N ARG A 238 -15.49 11.57 -3.90
CA ARG A 238 -15.86 11.39 -5.32
C ARG A 238 -15.01 10.30 -5.99
N GLU A 239 -13.69 10.36 -5.81
CA GLU A 239 -12.74 9.38 -6.38
C GLU A 239 -13.04 7.96 -5.89
N VAL A 240 -13.23 7.77 -4.58
CA VAL A 240 -13.60 6.48 -4.01
C VAL A 240 -14.93 5.98 -4.57
N GLY A 241 -15.93 6.87 -4.70
CA GLY A 241 -17.23 6.51 -5.28
C GLY A 241 -17.13 6.06 -6.74
N LEU A 242 -16.28 6.71 -7.54
CA LEU A 242 -16.01 6.32 -8.93
C LEU A 242 -15.33 4.94 -8.97
N ASP A 243 -14.25 4.72 -8.25
CA ASP A 243 -13.53 3.44 -8.23
C ASP A 243 -14.42 2.26 -7.78
N ILE A 244 -15.30 2.47 -6.78
CA ILE A 244 -16.28 1.47 -6.37
C ILE A 244 -17.27 1.17 -7.52
N SER A 245 -17.77 2.19 -8.19
CA SER A 245 -18.72 2.03 -9.31
C SER A 245 -18.08 1.36 -10.53
N GLU A 246 -16.78 1.50 -10.70
CA GLU A 246 -15.95 0.89 -11.74
C GLU A 246 -15.56 -0.56 -11.43
N GLY A 247 -15.79 -1.05 -10.21
CA GLY A 247 -15.59 -2.46 -9.85
C GLY A 247 -14.34 -2.74 -9.02
N ALA A 248 -13.86 -1.77 -8.23
CA ALA A 248 -12.90 -2.06 -7.17
C ALA A 248 -13.52 -2.98 -6.11
N ASP A 249 -12.77 -3.98 -5.63
CA ASP A 249 -13.20 -4.85 -4.52
C ASP A 249 -12.84 -4.25 -3.16
N LEU A 250 -11.77 -3.45 -3.12
CA LEU A 250 -11.22 -2.79 -1.94
C LEU A 250 -10.74 -1.40 -2.33
N VAL A 251 -10.87 -0.44 -1.42
CA VAL A 251 -10.40 0.93 -1.63
C VAL A 251 -9.34 1.30 -0.60
N MET A 252 -8.38 2.15 -0.99
CA MET A 252 -7.25 2.53 -0.13
C MET A 252 -7.07 4.03 -0.06
N VAL A 253 -6.82 4.53 1.15
CA VAL A 253 -6.39 5.90 1.42
C VAL A 253 -4.87 5.92 1.62
N LYS A 254 -4.18 6.82 0.96
CA LYS A 254 -2.72 6.97 1.02
C LYS A 254 -2.30 8.45 0.96
N PRO A 255 -1.52 8.97 1.92
CA PRO A 255 -0.97 8.37 3.15
C PRO A 255 -2.01 8.04 4.24
N GLY A 256 -1.51 7.56 5.41
CA GLY A 256 -2.34 7.13 6.52
C GLY A 256 -2.58 8.19 7.60
N ILE A 257 -1.61 8.42 8.51
CA ILE A 257 -1.78 9.26 9.71
C ILE A 257 -2.31 10.67 9.42
N PRO A 258 -1.80 11.40 8.39
CA PRO A 258 -2.30 12.73 8.07
C PRO A 258 -3.71 12.77 7.48
N TYR A 259 -4.28 11.60 7.14
CA TYR A 259 -5.56 11.45 6.43
C TYR A 259 -6.55 10.52 7.15
N LEU A 260 -6.47 10.44 8.50
CA LEU A 260 -7.43 9.66 9.31
C LEU A 260 -8.87 10.13 9.14
N ASP A 261 -9.07 11.42 8.93
CA ASP A 261 -10.36 12.02 8.61
C ASP A 261 -10.93 11.49 7.29
N ILE A 262 -10.08 11.30 6.29
CA ILE A 262 -10.48 10.73 4.99
C ILE A 262 -10.82 9.24 5.14
N VAL A 263 -10.02 8.47 5.89
CA VAL A 263 -10.33 7.06 6.20
C VAL A 263 -11.71 6.94 6.84
N GLN A 264 -12.00 7.76 7.86
CA GLN A 264 -13.29 7.76 8.54
C GLN A 264 -14.41 8.14 7.58
N ARG A 265 -14.26 9.23 6.82
CA ARG A 265 -15.28 9.70 5.87
C ARG A 265 -15.60 8.65 4.80
N VAL A 266 -14.59 8.01 4.24
CA VAL A 266 -14.76 6.95 3.24
C VAL A 266 -15.54 5.78 3.85
N LYS A 267 -15.11 5.30 5.04
CA LYS A 267 -15.77 4.18 5.71
C LYS A 267 -17.23 4.49 6.08
N GLU A 268 -17.50 5.67 6.61
CA GLU A 268 -18.86 6.09 6.98
C GLU A 268 -19.76 6.30 5.76
N THR A 269 -19.20 6.82 4.64
CA THR A 269 -19.98 7.11 3.44
C THR A 269 -20.38 5.85 2.68
N PHE A 270 -19.44 4.93 2.51
CA PHE A 270 -19.65 3.79 1.60
C PHE A 270 -19.85 2.45 2.31
N GLY A 271 -19.43 2.31 3.59
CA GLY A 271 -19.45 1.02 4.29
C GLY A 271 -18.61 -0.07 3.60
N TYR A 272 -17.72 0.33 2.71
CA TYR A 272 -16.94 -0.54 1.82
C TYR A 272 -15.64 -1.01 2.51
N PRO A 273 -15.03 -2.14 2.07
CA PRO A 273 -13.71 -2.54 2.57
C PRO A 273 -12.67 -1.44 2.32
N THR A 274 -12.27 -0.74 3.40
CA THR A 274 -11.43 0.45 3.36
C THR A 274 -10.08 0.15 3.97
N TYR A 275 -9.03 0.31 3.17
CA TYR A 275 -7.64 0.10 3.57
C TYR A 275 -6.90 1.43 3.71
N VAL A 276 -5.80 1.40 4.42
CA VAL A 276 -4.93 2.55 4.60
C VAL A 276 -3.47 2.17 4.44
N TYR A 277 -2.69 3.03 3.79
CA TYR A 277 -1.25 2.84 3.69
C TYR A 277 -0.52 3.79 4.65
N GLN A 278 0.05 3.22 5.72
CA GLN A 278 1.05 3.93 6.52
C GLN A 278 2.36 3.98 5.74
N VAL A 279 2.61 5.14 5.10
CA VAL A 279 3.69 5.26 4.11
C VAL A 279 5.08 5.41 4.73
N SER A 280 6.07 5.34 3.88
CA SER A 280 7.50 5.35 4.23
C SER A 280 7.94 6.54 5.09
N GLY A 281 7.39 7.74 4.83
CA GLY A 281 7.69 8.94 5.62
C GLY A 281 7.10 8.88 7.03
N GLU A 282 5.92 8.28 7.17
CA GLU A 282 5.30 8.06 8.49
C GLU A 282 6.13 7.05 9.29
N TYR A 283 6.52 5.94 8.67
CA TYR A 283 7.43 4.95 9.25
C TYR A 283 8.75 5.60 9.69
N ALA A 284 9.42 6.31 8.78
CA ALA A 284 10.70 6.97 9.05
C ALA A 284 10.62 8.00 10.18
N MET A 285 9.54 8.77 10.23
CA MET A 285 9.28 9.78 11.29
C MET A 285 9.20 9.12 12.67
N LEU A 286 8.44 8.02 12.80
CA LEU A 286 8.28 7.31 14.07
C LEU A 286 9.59 6.62 14.48
N LYS A 287 10.30 5.96 13.55
CA LYS A 287 11.62 5.38 13.79
C LYS A 287 12.65 6.42 14.24
N ALA A 288 12.66 7.60 13.60
CA ALA A 288 13.59 8.67 13.96
C ALA A 288 13.31 9.22 15.36
N ALA A 289 12.05 9.47 15.72
CA ALA A 289 11.67 9.93 17.06
C ALA A 289 12.02 8.89 18.14
N ALA A 290 11.77 7.61 17.88
CA ALA A 290 12.13 6.52 18.78
C ALA A 290 13.65 6.37 18.94
N LYS A 291 14.42 6.45 17.84
CA LYS A 291 15.90 6.39 17.86
C LYS A 291 16.50 7.51 18.71
N ASN A 292 15.90 8.68 18.74
CA ASN A 292 16.34 9.80 19.57
C ASN A 292 15.84 9.72 21.04
N GLY A 293 15.12 8.66 21.40
CA GLY A 293 14.60 8.49 22.77
C GLY A 293 13.45 9.44 23.14
N TRP A 294 12.83 10.10 22.16
CA TRP A 294 11.72 11.03 22.42
C TRP A 294 10.37 10.31 22.55
N LEU A 295 10.23 9.13 21.92
CA LEU A 295 9.06 8.29 21.98
C LEU A 295 9.47 6.83 22.27
N ASP A 296 8.63 6.10 23.01
CA ASP A 296 8.74 4.65 23.10
C ASP A 296 8.33 4.02 21.76
N HIS A 297 9.24 3.21 21.19
CA HIS A 297 9.07 2.65 19.85
C HIS A 297 7.82 1.76 19.74
N ASP A 298 7.71 0.78 20.63
CA ASP A 298 6.63 -0.21 20.56
C ASP A 298 5.26 0.46 20.85
N ALA A 299 5.24 1.36 21.83
CA ALA A 299 4.03 2.08 22.18
C ALA A 299 3.52 2.97 21.03
N VAL A 300 4.39 3.81 20.42
CA VAL A 300 3.94 4.71 19.36
C VAL A 300 3.61 3.97 18.05
N MET A 301 4.32 2.89 17.76
CA MET A 301 4.00 2.00 16.64
C MET A 301 2.59 1.43 16.79
N MET A 302 2.30 0.77 17.91
CA MET A 302 1.00 0.15 18.16
C MET A 302 -0.12 1.18 18.24
N GLU A 303 0.11 2.35 18.84
CA GLU A 303 -0.89 3.43 18.89
C GLU A 303 -1.22 3.97 17.50
N SER A 304 -0.20 4.17 16.65
CA SER A 304 -0.41 4.64 15.28
C SER A 304 -1.23 3.64 14.44
N LEU A 305 -0.96 2.34 14.57
CA LEU A 305 -1.70 1.29 13.88
C LEU A 305 -3.14 1.19 14.40
N LEU A 306 -3.33 1.29 15.73
CA LEU A 306 -4.66 1.29 16.32
C LEU A 306 -5.48 2.54 15.92
N ALA A 307 -4.82 3.68 15.66
CA ALA A 307 -5.50 4.88 15.18
C ALA A 307 -6.19 4.66 13.84
N PHE A 308 -5.60 3.87 12.93
CA PHE A 308 -6.24 3.50 11.66
C PHE A 308 -7.50 2.66 11.87
N LYS A 309 -7.44 1.67 12.77
CA LYS A 309 -8.62 0.85 13.12
C LYS A 309 -9.73 1.72 13.72
N ARG A 310 -9.38 2.64 14.62
CA ARG A 310 -10.34 3.57 15.23
C ARG A 310 -10.97 4.51 14.19
N ALA A 311 -10.22 4.89 13.14
CA ALA A 311 -10.76 5.66 12.03
C ALA A 311 -11.65 4.84 11.08
N GLY A 312 -11.73 3.51 11.26
CA GLY A 312 -12.60 2.62 10.49
C GLY A 312 -11.90 1.83 9.40
N ALA A 313 -10.56 1.81 9.36
CA ALA A 313 -9.83 0.97 8.40
C ALA A 313 -10.07 -0.52 8.68
N ASP A 314 -10.41 -1.29 7.65
CA ASP A 314 -10.53 -2.74 7.70
C ASP A 314 -9.15 -3.40 7.67
N GLY A 315 -8.20 -2.82 6.92
CA GLY A 315 -6.82 -3.30 6.87
C GLY A 315 -5.79 -2.19 6.70
N ILE A 316 -4.54 -2.52 6.99
CA ILE A 316 -3.43 -1.58 7.06
C ILE A 316 -2.23 -2.15 6.30
N LEU A 317 -1.74 -1.42 5.31
CA LEU A 317 -0.49 -1.69 4.64
C LEU A 317 0.60 -0.87 5.36
N SER A 318 1.55 -1.55 6.01
CA SER A 318 2.55 -0.90 6.86
C SER A 318 3.87 -1.64 6.89
N TYR A 319 4.97 -0.90 6.91
CA TYR A 319 6.31 -1.43 7.14
C TYR A 319 6.54 -1.94 8.57
N PHE A 320 5.67 -1.58 9.52
CA PHE A 320 5.70 -2.11 10.89
C PHE A 320 5.06 -3.48 11.04
N THR A 321 4.47 -4.05 10.00
CA THR A 321 3.66 -5.27 10.05
C THR A 321 4.34 -6.43 10.79
N LEU A 322 5.60 -6.76 10.48
CA LEU A 322 6.31 -7.85 11.16
C LEU A 322 6.56 -7.54 12.64
N GLU A 323 7.02 -6.31 12.95
CA GLU A 323 7.29 -5.90 14.34
C GLU A 323 6.00 -5.90 15.17
N ALA A 324 4.92 -5.33 14.64
CA ALA A 324 3.62 -5.29 15.30
C ALA A 324 3.03 -6.69 15.51
N SER A 325 3.08 -7.56 14.51
CA SER A 325 2.56 -8.93 14.61
C SER A 325 3.34 -9.78 15.64
N ARG A 326 4.65 -9.58 15.77
CA ARG A 326 5.45 -10.23 16.83
C ARG A 326 5.03 -9.77 18.22
N LEU A 327 4.64 -8.49 18.41
CA LEU A 327 4.13 -7.98 19.69
C LEU A 327 2.73 -8.51 20.01
N LEU A 328 1.87 -8.63 19.00
CA LEU A 328 0.50 -9.15 19.17
C LEU A 328 0.45 -10.64 19.53
N LYS A 329 1.50 -11.39 19.23
CA LYS A 329 1.63 -12.83 19.62
C LYS A 329 2.15 -13.06 21.03
N ARG A 330 2.69 -12.04 21.69
CA ARG A 330 3.16 -12.12 23.09
C ARG A 330 1.98 -12.02 24.06
#